data_e33495f16c9a31e393f9f94b021f6f6f
#
_entry.id   e33495f16c9a31e393f9f94b021f6f6f
#
_cell.length_a   1.000
_cell.length_b   1.000
_cell.length_c   1.000
_cell.angle_alpha   90.00
_cell.angle_beta   90.00
_cell.angle_gamma   90.00
#
_symmetry.space_group_name_H-M   'P 1'
#
loop_
_entity.id
_entity.type
_entity.pdbx_description
1 polymer ?
#
loop_
_entity_poly.entity_id
_entity_poly.type
_entity_poly.pdbx_seq_one_letter_code
_entity_poly.pdbx_strand_id
1 'polypeptide(L)'
;MEQLKHECGVAMIRLLKPLDYYQHKYGTWMYGMNKLYLMMEKQHNRGQEGAGMACVKLGTSPGNEYMFREKAEGANAITEIFREAQKGFNLLTPEQLSDPTYAKENLAFAGEIYMGHLRYSTTGKSGLKYVHPFLRRNNWKAKNLC
;
A
#
# COMPACT_ATOMS: atom_id res chain seq x y z
N MET A 1 -22.36 -29.30 -6.40
CA MET A 1 -21.39 -28.61 -5.55
C MET A 1 -20.82 -27.46 -6.37
N GLU A 2 -21.17 -26.22 -6.03
CA GLU A 2 -20.57 -25.07 -6.69
C GLU A 2 -19.05 -25.07 -6.43
N GLN A 3 -18.27 -25.06 -7.50
CA GLN A 3 -16.83 -24.86 -7.37
C GLN A 3 -16.60 -23.45 -6.79
N LEU A 4 -15.91 -23.36 -5.67
CA LEU A 4 -15.43 -22.11 -5.13
C LEU A 4 -14.57 -21.42 -6.20
N LYS A 5 -15.09 -20.36 -6.78
CA LYS A 5 -14.34 -19.54 -7.73
C LYS A 5 -13.42 -18.62 -6.92
N HIS A 6 -12.14 -18.64 -7.27
CA HIS A 6 -11.19 -17.67 -6.72
C HIS A 6 -11.51 -16.28 -7.28
N GLU A 7 -11.56 -15.31 -6.42
CA GLU A 7 -11.87 -13.93 -6.78
C GLU A 7 -10.75 -12.98 -6.30
N CYS A 8 -10.84 -11.73 -6.74
CA CYS A 8 -9.94 -10.69 -6.27
C CYS A 8 -10.13 -10.45 -4.77
N GLY A 9 -9.04 -10.15 -4.08
CA GLY A 9 -9.05 -9.75 -2.68
C GLY A 9 -8.89 -8.24 -2.53
N VAL A 10 -9.54 -7.67 -1.52
CA VAL A 10 -9.42 -6.26 -1.15
C VAL A 10 -9.17 -6.16 0.35
N ALA A 11 -8.24 -5.31 0.74
CA ALA A 11 -7.98 -4.97 2.13
C ALA A 11 -7.88 -3.45 2.28
N MET A 12 -8.35 -2.93 3.41
CA MET A 12 -8.25 -1.51 3.73
C MET A 12 -7.98 -1.34 5.23
N ILE A 13 -7.07 -0.44 5.55
CA ILE A 13 -6.78 -0.04 6.92
C ILE A 13 -6.80 1.47 6.99
N ARG A 14 -7.53 1.99 7.96
CA ARG A 14 -7.45 3.39 8.38
C ARG A 14 -6.95 3.43 9.83
N LEU A 15 -5.85 4.12 10.05
CA LEU A 15 -5.36 4.42 11.38
C LEU A 15 -6.18 5.60 11.96
N LEU A 16 -6.72 5.41 13.16
CA LEU A 16 -7.56 6.41 13.82
C LEU A 16 -6.76 7.41 14.66
N LYS A 17 -5.48 7.13 14.85
CA LYS A 17 -4.54 7.96 15.58
C LYS A 17 -3.39 8.38 14.66
N PRO A 18 -2.67 9.46 14.99
CA PRO A 18 -1.47 9.84 14.24
C PRO A 18 -0.35 8.80 14.39
N LEU A 19 0.63 8.85 13.48
CA LEU A 19 1.70 7.84 13.41
C LEU A 19 2.54 7.75 14.68
N ASP A 20 2.74 8.87 15.39
CA ASP A 20 3.48 8.92 16.65
C ASP A 20 2.82 8.09 17.75
N TYR A 21 1.48 8.01 17.79
CA TYR A 21 0.78 7.13 18.71
C TYR A 21 1.21 5.66 18.52
N TYR A 22 1.30 5.21 17.26
CA TYR A 22 1.68 3.83 16.94
C TYR A 22 3.15 3.58 17.21
N GLN A 23 4.01 4.56 16.90
CA GLN A 23 5.44 4.49 17.25
C GLN A 23 5.63 4.32 18.76
N HIS A 24 4.92 5.09 19.55
CA HIS A 24 5.02 5.03 21.01
C HIS A 24 4.45 3.73 21.59
N LYS A 25 3.28 3.31 21.10
CA LYS A 25 2.57 2.14 21.65
C LYS A 25 3.15 0.81 21.18
N TYR A 26 3.52 0.70 19.91
CA TYR A 26 3.93 -0.56 19.29
C TYR A 26 5.39 -0.59 18.84
N GLY A 27 6.13 0.49 19.05
CA GLY A 27 7.53 0.60 18.64
C GLY A 27 7.75 0.84 17.15
N THR A 28 6.67 1.04 16.38
CA THR A 28 6.77 1.33 14.94
C THR A 28 5.55 2.09 14.41
N TRP A 29 5.80 3.15 13.66
CA TRP A 29 4.76 3.85 12.92
C TRP A 29 4.23 3.02 11.73
N MET A 30 4.96 2.00 11.31
CA MET A 30 4.59 1.10 10.19
C MET A 30 3.46 0.12 10.53
N TYR A 31 2.81 0.29 11.67
CA TYR A 31 1.74 -0.59 12.14
C TYR A 31 0.67 -0.87 11.07
N GLY A 32 0.16 0.19 10.40
CA GLY A 32 -0.86 0.06 9.36
C GLY A 32 -0.37 -0.71 8.14
N MET A 33 0.83 -0.39 7.66
CA MET A 33 1.44 -1.08 6.53
C MET A 33 1.71 -2.55 6.84
N ASN A 34 2.22 -2.85 8.03
CA ASN A 34 2.45 -4.22 8.46
C ASN A 34 1.15 -5.04 8.58
N LYS A 35 0.08 -4.43 9.05
CA LYS A 35 -1.25 -5.07 9.10
C LYS A 35 -1.80 -5.30 7.70
N LEU A 36 -1.63 -4.35 6.78
CA LEU A 36 -2.02 -4.54 5.39
C LEU A 36 -1.31 -5.74 4.76
N TYR A 37 0.00 -5.84 4.97
CA TYR A 37 0.79 -6.98 4.49
C TYR A 37 0.19 -8.32 4.97
N LEU A 38 -0.08 -8.44 6.26
CA LEU A 38 -0.66 -9.65 6.84
C LEU A 38 -2.04 -9.96 6.28
N MET A 39 -2.88 -8.94 6.08
CA MET A 39 -4.21 -9.11 5.50
C MET A 39 -4.12 -9.58 4.05
N MET A 40 -3.22 -9.04 3.25
CA MET A 40 -3.01 -9.44 1.87
C MET A 40 -2.45 -10.86 1.79
N GLU A 41 -1.49 -11.22 2.62
CA GLU A 41 -0.96 -12.59 2.71
C GLU A 41 -2.05 -13.62 3.08
N LYS A 42 -2.94 -13.25 4.00
CA LYS A 42 -4.08 -14.12 4.39
C LYS A 42 -5.09 -14.31 3.29
N GLN A 43 -5.25 -13.35 2.39
CA GLN A 43 -6.18 -13.42 1.26
C GLN A 43 -5.54 -14.01 0.01
N HIS A 44 -4.21 -14.17 -0.01
CA HIS A 44 -3.49 -14.67 -1.17
C HIS A 44 -3.91 -16.10 -1.49
N ASN A 45 -4.34 -16.34 -2.73
CA ASN A 45 -4.71 -17.62 -3.26
C ASN A 45 -3.84 -18.00 -4.47
N ARG A 46 -3.74 -19.30 -4.70
CA ARG A 46 -3.10 -19.84 -5.90
C ARG A 46 -3.81 -19.30 -7.16
N GLY A 47 -3.05 -18.82 -8.14
CA GLY A 47 -3.57 -18.24 -9.38
C GLY A 47 -3.83 -16.73 -9.34
N GLN A 48 -3.56 -16.07 -8.24
CA GLN A 48 -3.53 -14.61 -8.21
C GLN A 48 -2.31 -14.10 -9.00
N GLU A 49 -2.56 -13.17 -9.92
CA GLU A 49 -1.58 -12.74 -10.92
C GLU A 49 -0.97 -11.38 -10.64
N GLY A 50 -1.42 -10.71 -9.62
CA GLY A 50 -0.93 -9.39 -9.29
C GLY A 50 -1.43 -8.87 -7.97
N ALA A 51 -0.73 -7.87 -7.48
CA ALA A 51 -1.08 -7.16 -6.27
C ALA A 51 -0.81 -5.66 -6.42
N GLY A 52 -1.55 -4.87 -5.70
CA GLY A 52 -1.33 -3.45 -5.62
C GLY A 52 -1.63 -2.92 -4.24
N MET A 53 -1.00 -1.82 -3.90
CA MET A 53 -1.26 -1.11 -2.66
C MET A 53 -1.28 0.39 -2.90
N ALA A 54 -2.03 1.08 -2.08
CA ALA A 54 -2.05 2.53 -2.04
C ALA A 54 -1.95 3.02 -0.60
N CYS A 55 -1.38 4.20 -0.46
CA CYS A 55 -1.29 4.90 0.81
C CYS A 55 -1.81 6.32 0.65
N VAL A 56 -2.58 6.79 1.61
CA VAL A 56 -3.02 8.18 1.71
C VAL A 56 -2.52 8.76 3.03
N LYS A 57 -1.82 9.87 2.93
CA LYS A 57 -1.38 10.66 4.10
C LYS A 57 -2.44 11.68 4.44
N LEU A 58 -2.84 11.73 5.71
CA LEU A 58 -3.77 12.73 6.22
C LEU A 58 -3.00 13.91 6.83
N GLY A 59 -3.54 15.12 6.66
CA GLY A 59 -2.97 16.32 7.26
C GLY A 59 -1.59 16.72 6.73
N THR A 60 -1.31 16.44 5.46
CA THR A 60 -0.09 16.94 4.80
C THR A 60 -0.22 18.43 4.48
N SER A 61 0.91 19.13 4.45
CA SER A 61 0.94 20.52 4.05
C SER A 61 0.46 20.71 2.61
N PRO A 62 -0.24 21.80 2.29
CA PRO A 62 -0.68 22.09 0.93
C PRO A 62 0.47 22.03 -0.08
N GLY A 63 0.22 21.45 -1.24
CA GLY A 63 1.21 21.31 -2.31
C GLY A 63 2.07 20.04 -2.23
N ASN A 64 2.05 19.31 -1.13
CA ASN A 64 2.75 18.03 -1.01
C ASN A 64 1.91 16.87 -1.54
N GLU A 65 2.58 15.88 -2.09
CA GLU A 65 1.92 14.61 -2.46
C GLU A 65 1.42 13.89 -1.21
N TYR A 66 0.19 13.38 -1.29
CA TYR A 66 -0.44 12.66 -0.17
C TYR A 66 -1.01 11.30 -0.57
N MET A 67 -0.99 10.95 -1.86
CA MET A 67 -1.43 9.65 -2.37
C MET A 67 -0.31 8.95 -3.11
N PHE A 68 -0.06 7.70 -2.76
CA PHE A 68 1.01 6.88 -3.32
C PHE A 68 0.49 5.51 -3.68
N ARG A 69 1.08 4.90 -4.69
CA ARG A 69 0.66 3.59 -5.22
C ARG A 69 1.85 2.78 -5.68
N GLU A 70 1.80 1.48 -5.41
CA GLU A 70 2.68 0.48 -6.01
C GLU A 70 1.86 -0.68 -6.55
N LYS A 71 2.30 -1.25 -7.66
CA LYS A 71 1.70 -2.43 -8.29
C LYS A 71 2.78 -3.36 -8.80
N ALA A 72 2.49 -4.66 -8.74
CA ALA A 72 3.31 -5.69 -9.35
C ALA A 72 2.44 -6.81 -9.92
N GLU A 73 2.97 -7.55 -10.86
CA GLU A 73 2.34 -8.75 -11.41
C GLU A 73 3.14 -9.99 -11.06
N GLY A 74 2.50 -11.16 -11.16
CA GLY A 74 3.11 -12.45 -10.89
C GLY A 74 2.85 -12.98 -9.49
N ALA A 75 3.37 -14.16 -9.22
CA ALA A 75 3.12 -14.91 -7.98
C ALA A 75 3.73 -14.23 -6.73
N ASN A 76 4.79 -13.44 -6.91
CA ASN A 76 5.49 -12.75 -5.82
C ASN A 76 5.11 -11.27 -5.71
N ALA A 77 3.99 -10.87 -6.30
CA ALA A 77 3.59 -9.46 -6.39
C ALA A 77 3.48 -8.78 -5.02
N ILE A 78 2.95 -9.45 -4.00
CA ILE A 78 2.85 -8.89 -2.64
C ILE A 78 4.24 -8.53 -2.11
N THR A 79 5.18 -9.46 -2.16
CA THR A 79 6.56 -9.21 -1.71
C THR A 79 7.20 -8.06 -2.48
N GLU A 80 6.98 -7.99 -3.78
CA GLU A 80 7.54 -6.94 -4.62
C GLU A 80 7.00 -5.56 -4.28
N ILE A 81 5.69 -5.40 -4.11
CA ILE A 81 5.12 -4.08 -3.80
C ILE A 81 5.56 -3.56 -2.44
N PHE A 82 5.66 -4.43 -1.43
CA PHE A 82 6.12 -4.01 -0.10
C PHE A 82 7.62 -3.71 -0.09
N ARG A 83 8.42 -4.44 -0.86
CA ARG A 83 9.83 -4.12 -1.05
C ARG A 83 10.02 -2.75 -1.72
N GLU A 84 9.27 -2.45 -2.78
CA GLU A 84 9.30 -1.16 -3.45
C GLU A 84 8.87 -0.02 -2.52
N ALA A 85 7.80 -0.22 -1.75
CA ALA A 85 7.34 0.76 -0.78
C ALA A 85 8.39 1.09 0.30
N GLN A 86 9.25 0.14 0.62
CA GLN A 86 10.28 0.27 1.64
C GLN A 86 11.65 0.71 1.12
N LYS A 87 11.82 0.90 -0.18
CA LYS A 87 13.12 1.30 -0.76
C LYS A 87 13.70 2.56 -0.14
N GLY A 88 12.87 3.55 0.14
CA GLY A 88 13.30 4.80 0.76
C GLY A 88 13.79 4.65 2.20
N PHE A 89 13.47 3.56 2.89
CA PHE A 89 13.82 3.38 4.30
C PHE A 89 15.32 3.26 4.50
N ASN A 90 16.02 2.65 3.56
CA ASN A 90 17.46 2.47 3.61
C ASN A 90 18.26 3.78 3.42
N LEU A 91 17.60 4.85 2.99
CA LEU A 91 18.19 6.18 2.83
C LEU A 91 18.14 6.99 4.12
N LEU A 92 17.40 6.52 5.11
CA LEU A 92 17.23 7.20 6.39
C LEU A 92 18.14 6.58 7.45
N THR A 93 18.59 7.42 8.39
CA THR A 93 19.26 6.91 9.59
C THR A 93 18.23 6.19 10.48
N PRO A 94 18.65 5.31 11.40
CA PRO A 94 17.74 4.67 12.35
C PRO A 94 16.90 5.69 13.15
N GLU A 95 17.49 6.81 13.54
CA GLU A 95 16.82 7.89 14.27
C GLU A 95 15.75 8.56 13.41
N GLN A 96 16.06 8.85 12.14
CA GLN A 96 15.10 9.43 11.19
C GLN A 96 13.96 8.46 10.89
N LEU A 97 14.25 7.17 10.72
CA LEU A 97 13.24 6.16 10.47
C LEU A 97 12.31 5.96 11.68
N SER A 98 12.83 6.14 12.90
CA SER A 98 12.05 6.03 14.14
C SER A 98 11.27 7.30 14.48
N ASP A 99 11.48 8.38 13.74
CA ASP A 99 10.74 9.63 13.90
C ASP A 99 9.52 9.65 12.95
N PRO A 100 8.30 9.48 13.46
CA PRO A 100 7.11 9.42 12.62
C PRO A 100 6.86 10.68 11.80
N THR A 101 7.18 11.84 12.33
CA THR A 101 7.03 13.12 11.62
C THR A 101 8.00 13.18 10.45
N TYR A 102 9.27 12.88 10.68
CA TYR A 102 10.27 12.84 9.63
C TYR A 102 9.94 11.78 8.56
N ALA A 103 9.54 10.57 8.99
CA ALA A 103 9.15 9.51 8.09
C ALA A 103 7.96 9.91 7.21
N LYS A 104 6.94 10.53 7.79
CA LYS A 104 5.76 11.00 7.06
C LYS A 104 6.09 12.05 6.00
N GLU A 105 7.01 12.96 6.30
CA GLU A 105 7.44 14.00 5.36
C GLU A 105 8.33 13.46 4.23
N ASN A 106 9.12 12.43 4.49
CA ASN A 106 10.18 11.98 3.59
C ASN A 106 9.94 10.63 2.92
N LEU A 107 9.01 9.81 3.42
CA LEU A 107 8.70 8.49 2.86
C LEU A 107 7.33 8.47 2.23
N ALA A 108 7.24 7.87 1.04
CA ALA A 108 6.00 7.81 0.26
C ALA A 108 4.86 7.07 0.98
N PHE A 109 5.18 5.96 1.65
CA PHE A 109 4.19 5.07 2.26
C PHE A 109 4.06 5.23 3.79
N ALA A 110 4.51 6.34 4.33
CA ALA A 110 4.28 6.70 5.73
C ALA A 110 2.99 7.52 5.86
N GLY A 111 1.87 6.86 5.99
CA GLY A 111 0.55 7.49 6.04
C GLY A 111 -0.43 6.75 6.95
N GLU A 112 -1.67 7.19 6.93
CA GLU A 112 -2.72 6.73 7.85
C GLU A 112 -3.77 5.84 7.19
N ILE A 113 -3.88 5.86 5.86
CA ILE A 113 -4.83 5.02 5.13
C ILE A 113 -4.05 4.15 4.16
N TYR A 114 -4.33 2.86 4.18
CA TYR A 114 -3.75 1.88 3.26
C TYR A 114 -4.85 1.07 2.60
N MET A 115 -4.70 0.82 1.30
CA MET A 115 -5.53 -0.10 0.54
C MET A 115 -4.65 -1.14 -0.13
N GLY A 116 -5.13 -2.38 -0.18
CA GLY A 116 -4.49 -3.47 -0.88
C GLY A 116 -5.48 -4.18 -1.79
N HIS A 117 -5.01 -4.63 -2.93
CA HIS A 117 -5.78 -5.41 -3.90
C HIS A 117 -4.95 -6.58 -4.40
N LEU A 118 -5.59 -7.74 -4.45
CA LEU A 118 -5.05 -8.96 -5.04
C LEU A 118 -5.87 -9.28 -6.27
N ARG A 119 -5.21 -9.32 -7.43
CA ARG A 119 -5.87 -9.61 -8.68
C ARG A 119 -5.89 -11.10 -8.98
N TYR A 120 -7.07 -11.62 -9.25
CA TYR A 120 -7.29 -12.91 -9.89
C TYR A 120 -7.90 -12.68 -11.27
N SER A 121 -7.24 -13.16 -12.32
CA SER A 121 -7.74 -13.00 -13.69
C SER A 121 -8.62 -14.19 -14.08
N THR A 122 -9.89 -13.94 -14.28
CA THR A 122 -10.86 -14.94 -14.77
C THR A 122 -11.07 -14.90 -16.28
N THR A 123 -10.56 -13.88 -16.98
CA THR A 123 -10.90 -13.58 -18.37
C THR A 123 -9.73 -13.61 -19.35
N GLY A 124 -8.58 -14.16 -18.95
CA GLY A 124 -7.40 -14.28 -19.80
C GLY A 124 -6.65 -12.97 -20.11
N LYS A 125 -7.13 -11.83 -19.63
CA LYS A 125 -6.40 -10.56 -19.73
C LYS A 125 -5.46 -10.42 -18.54
N SER A 126 -4.18 -10.56 -18.78
CA SER A 126 -3.12 -10.38 -17.78
C SER A 126 -2.31 -9.12 -18.06
N GLY A 127 -1.49 -8.72 -17.11
CA GLY A 127 -0.57 -7.61 -17.21
C GLY A 127 -0.78 -6.54 -16.15
N LEU A 128 0.29 -5.81 -15.89
CA LEU A 128 0.34 -4.79 -14.85
C LEU A 128 -0.73 -3.69 -15.01
N LYS A 129 -1.11 -3.38 -16.23
CA LYS A 129 -2.13 -2.36 -16.54
C LYS A 129 -3.52 -2.69 -15.98
N TYR A 130 -3.79 -3.97 -15.68
CA TYR A 130 -5.07 -4.41 -15.13
C TYR A 130 -5.05 -4.56 -13.61
N VAL A 131 -3.91 -4.41 -12.99
CA VAL A 131 -3.77 -4.52 -11.53
C VAL A 131 -4.25 -3.23 -10.87
N HIS A 132 -5.08 -3.35 -9.83
CA HIS A 132 -5.52 -2.22 -9.00
C HIS A 132 -4.49 -1.91 -7.90
N PRO A 133 -4.51 -0.69 -7.36
CA PRO A 133 -5.39 0.43 -7.66
C PRO A 133 -4.93 1.20 -8.90
N PHE A 134 -5.87 1.85 -9.56
CA PHE A 134 -5.58 2.78 -10.65
C PHE A 134 -5.36 4.18 -10.12
N LEU A 135 -4.43 4.89 -10.74
CA LEU A 135 -4.10 6.26 -10.40
C LEU A 135 -4.48 7.17 -11.57
N ARG A 136 -5.32 8.15 -11.31
CA ARG A 136 -5.63 9.20 -12.26
C ARG A 136 -4.91 10.49 -11.85
N ARG A 137 -4.26 11.11 -12.82
CA ARG A 137 -3.67 12.45 -12.68
C ARG A 137 -4.46 13.43 -13.51
N ASN A 138 -4.72 14.62 -12.97
CA ASN A 138 -5.26 15.72 -13.74
C ASN A 138 -4.15 16.73 -14.09
N ASN A 139 -4.49 17.74 -14.92
CA ASN A 139 -3.55 18.78 -15.34
C ASN A 139 -3.10 19.71 -14.19
N TRP A 140 -3.73 19.61 -13.03
CA TRP A 140 -3.44 20.39 -11.83
C TRP A 140 -2.51 19.68 -10.85
N LYS A 141 -1.83 18.62 -11.26
CA LYS A 141 -1.01 17.75 -10.41
C LYS A 141 -1.77 17.05 -9.28
N ALA A 142 -3.09 17.14 -9.23
CA ALA A 142 -3.88 16.36 -8.30
C ALA A 142 -3.91 14.90 -8.72
N LYS A 143 -3.84 14.00 -7.76
CA LYS A 143 -3.91 12.55 -7.97
C LYS A 143 -5.16 12.01 -7.29
N ASN A 144 -5.92 11.25 -8.03
CA ASN A 144 -7.07 10.53 -7.51
C ASN A 144 -6.83 9.03 -7.63
N LEU A 145 -7.16 8.29 -6.59
CA LEU A 145 -7.12 6.83 -6.58
C LEU A 145 -8.49 6.28 -6.95
N CYS A 146 -8.51 5.30 -7.83
CA CYS A 146 -9.73 4.59 -8.24
C CYS A 146 -9.62 3.11 -7.90
#